data_885a67d3e5fd1e0aaba3753b78c91e15
#
_entry.id   885a67d3e5fd1e0aaba3753b78c91e15
#
_cell.length_a   1.000
_cell.length_b   1.000
_cell.length_c   1.000
_cell.angle_alpha   90.00
_cell.angle_beta   90.00
_cell.angle_gamma   90.00
#
_symmetry.space_group_name_H-M   'P 1'
#
loop_
_entity.id
_entity.type
_entity.pdbx_description
1 polymer ?
#
loop_
_entity_poly.entity_id
_entity_poly.type
_entity_poly.pdbx_seq_one_letter_code
_entity_poly.pdbx_strand_id
1 'polypeptide(L)'
;MSEQPKQKRSFRVIIRFFQIVAALIFVFWASFFITLAIRSSHPIEYLFSYVEDFFGFEKDKSPVTTPSTNKKPESTKLTPSSNSRSSEIPVSNLDVGITDRIGRIFSIEDAVNERVKNIPHYVSLEDMPRSLQQAIIAVEDTRFYSHSGFDMTGIARAAVANMEAGEIEEGASTITQQLIKNMFLSSEPSFTRKAEELVLAMNLERHFSKDKIIELYLNTIYFGSNFYGIYNASQGYFGKEPKDLTIGESAMLAGLPNAPSLYSPYVDFMLAKKRQLVVIDAMKRANFISEREAENARIEEIILAKNF
;
A
#
# COMPACT_ATOMS: atom_id res chain seq x y z
N MET A 1 39.43 18.89 -29.31
CA MET A 1 38.51 18.44 -30.37
C MET A 1 37.23 18.00 -29.70
N SER A 2 36.16 18.68 -30.01
CA SER A 2 34.87 18.71 -29.28
C SER A 2 33.90 17.68 -29.85
N GLU A 3 33.54 16.66 -29.10
CA GLU A 3 32.41 15.77 -29.41
C GLU A 3 31.32 15.85 -28.36
N GLN A 4 30.51 16.91 -28.38
CA GLN A 4 29.35 17.03 -27.45
C GLN A 4 28.04 17.58 -28.01
N PRO A 5 27.66 17.50 -29.29
CA PRO A 5 26.30 17.91 -29.67
C PRO A 5 25.31 16.78 -29.98
N LYS A 6 25.75 15.54 -30.24
CA LYS A 6 24.82 14.45 -30.66
C LYS A 6 23.99 13.86 -29.51
N GLN A 7 24.55 13.75 -28.30
CA GLN A 7 23.87 13.13 -27.16
C GLN A 7 22.72 13.99 -26.61
N LYS A 8 22.84 15.32 -26.58
CA LYS A 8 21.76 16.25 -26.16
C LYS A 8 20.58 16.30 -27.13
N ARG A 9 20.79 15.95 -28.41
CA ARG A 9 19.71 15.94 -29.41
C ARG A 9 18.88 14.66 -29.28
N SER A 10 19.50 13.53 -29.05
CA SER A 10 18.83 12.24 -28.82
C SER A 10 17.97 12.26 -27.55
N PHE A 11 18.48 12.83 -26.45
CA PHE A 11 17.75 12.95 -25.19
C PHE A 11 16.49 13.82 -25.31
N ARG A 12 16.56 14.95 -26.05
CA ARG A 12 15.38 15.79 -26.31
C ARG A 12 14.33 15.13 -27.18
N VAL A 13 14.73 14.27 -28.11
CA VAL A 13 13.78 13.49 -28.94
C VAL A 13 13.08 12.45 -28.08
N ILE A 14 13.77 11.79 -27.19
CA ILE A 14 13.19 10.80 -26.25
C ILE A 14 12.19 11.48 -25.31
N ILE A 15 12.54 12.63 -24.72
CA ILE A 15 11.60 13.39 -23.87
C ILE A 15 10.34 13.80 -24.64
N ARG A 16 10.48 14.32 -25.87
CA ARG A 16 9.32 14.69 -26.69
C ARG A 16 8.46 13.48 -27.07
N PHE A 17 9.09 12.35 -27.34
CA PHE A 17 8.35 11.10 -27.58
C PHE A 17 7.52 10.69 -26.35
N PHE A 18 8.10 10.71 -25.15
CA PHE A 18 7.36 10.42 -23.92
C PHE A 18 6.27 11.45 -23.62
N GLN A 19 6.49 12.73 -23.90
CA GLN A 19 5.46 13.77 -23.75
C GLN A 19 4.29 13.56 -24.73
N ILE A 20 4.57 13.16 -25.97
CA ILE A 20 3.53 12.85 -26.97
C ILE A 20 2.74 11.61 -26.56
N VAL A 21 3.43 10.55 -26.10
CA VAL A 21 2.78 9.32 -25.61
C VAL A 21 1.91 9.62 -24.40
N ALA A 22 2.42 10.38 -23.43
CA ALA A 22 1.64 10.80 -22.26
C ALA A 22 0.42 11.65 -22.65
N ALA A 23 0.57 12.58 -23.60
CA ALA A 23 -0.54 13.38 -24.11
C ALA A 23 -1.58 12.52 -24.84
N LEU A 24 -1.16 11.54 -25.64
CA LEU A 24 -2.06 10.61 -26.32
C LEU A 24 -2.82 9.71 -25.32
N ILE A 25 -2.13 9.22 -24.29
CA ILE A 25 -2.77 8.48 -23.20
C ILE A 25 -3.78 9.36 -22.48
N PHE A 26 -3.43 10.60 -22.16
CA PHE A 26 -4.35 11.55 -21.53
C PHE A 26 -5.58 11.83 -22.40
N VAL A 27 -5.40 12.08 -23.70
CA VAL A 27 -6.51 12.31 -24.64
C VAL A 27 -7.38 11.07 -24.79
N PHE A 28 -6.79 9.87 -24.83
CA PHE A 28 -7.52 8.61 -24.88
C PHE A 28 -8.39 8.44 -23.63
N TRP A 29 -7.82 8.62 -22.45
CA TRP A 29 -8.55 8.52 -21.18
C TRP A 29 -9.61 9.61 -21.03
N ALA A 30 -9.30 10.85 -21.39
CA ALA A 30 -10.28 11.94 -21.39
C ALA A 30 -11.46 11.65 -22.33
N SER A 31 -11.18 11.16 -23.55
CA SER A 31 -12.22 10.76 -24.51
C SER A 31 -13.04 9.58 -24.01
N PHE A 32 -12.41 8.58 -23.41
CA PHE A 32 -13.08 7.43 -22.80
C PHE A 32 -14.01 7.86 -21.66
N PHE A 33 -13.54 8.71 -20.76
CA PHE A 33 -14.34 9.20 -19.65
C PHE A 33 -15.47 10.14 -20.10
N ILE A 34 -15.25 10.99 -21.10
CA ILE A 34 -16.31 11.84 -21.70
C ILE A 34 -17.38 10.96 -22.34
N THR A 35 -17.00 9.90 -23.04
CA THR A 35 -17.95 8.97 -23.67
C THR A 35 -18.75 8.22 -22.60
N LEU A 36 -18.11 7.83 -21.51
CA LEU A 36 -18.75 7.17 -20.35
C LEU A 36 -19.73 8.13 -19.66
N ALA A 37 -19.34 9.39 -19.43
CA ALA A 37 -20.16 10.43 -18.82
C ALA A 37 -21.42 10.77 -19.68
N ILE A 38 -21.28 10.77 -21.00
CA ILE A 38 -22.41 11.02 -21.93
C ILE A 38 -23.39 9.82 -21.91
N ARG A 39 -22.90 8.61 -21.68
CA ARG A 39 -23.70 7.39 -21.67
C ARG A 39 -24.37 7.10 -20.32
N SER A 40 -23.81 7.61 -19.22
CA SER A 40 -24.41 7.52 -17.89
C SER A 40 -25.23 8.78 -17.61
N SER A 41 -26.45 8.62 -17.15
CA SER A 41 -27.34 9.73 -16.75
C SER A 41 -26.92 10.40 -15.42
N HIS A 42 -25.67 10.27 -15.02
CA HIS A 42 -25.13 10.79 -13.74
C HIS A 42 -24.12 11.92 -13.97
N PRO A 43 -24.12 12.95 -13.08
CA PRO A 43 -23.30 14.13 -13.24
C PRO A 43 -21.81 13.87 -13.05
N ILE A 44 -21.00 14.78 -13.57
CA ILE A 44 -19.53 14.78 -13.58
C ILE A 44 -18.91 14.53 -12.18
N GLU A 45 -19.60 14.91 -11.12
CA GLU A 45 -19.18 14.67 -9.74
C GLU A 45 -19.01 13.18 -9.38
N TYR A 46 -19.85 12.32 -9.97
CA TYR A 46 -19.75 10.87 -9.80
C TYR A 46 -18.47 10.31 -10.48
N LEU A 47 -18.11 10.90 -11.61
CA LEU A 47 -16.88 10.55 -12.33
C LEU A 47 -15.62 10.93 -11.52
N PHE A 48 -15.63 12.11 -10.90
CA PHE A 48 -14.52 12.53 -10.04
C PHE A 48 -14.41 11.67 -8.78
N SER A 49 -15.52 11.31 -8.15
CA SER A 49 -15.48 10.39 -7.01
C SER A 49 -14.96 9.01 -7.40
N TYR A 50 -15.35 8.51 -8.57
CA TYR A 50 -14.88 7.22 -9.09
C TYR A 50 -13.36 7.23 -9.39
N VAL A 51 -12.85 8.33 -9.95
CA VAL A 51 -11.42 8.50 -10.19
C VAL A 51 -10.65 8.62 -8.87
N GLU A 52 -11.17 9.39 -7.90
CA GLU A 52 -10.59 9.51 -6.58
C GLU A 52 -10.51 8.17 -5.86
N ASP A 53 -11.61 7.41 -5.87
CA ASP A 53 -11.69 6.09 -5.25
C ASP A 53 -10.81 5.07 -5.98
N PHE A 54 -10.81 5.05 -7.33
CA PHE A 54 -9.99 4.14 -8.15
C PHE A 54 -8.49 4.32 -7.92
N PHE A 55 -8.05 5.56 -7.68
CA PHE A 55 -6.65 5.86 -7.35
C PHE A 55 -6.34 5.74 -5.86
N GLY A 56 -7.29 5.27 -5.04
CA GLY A 56 -7.11 5.07 -3.59
C GLY A 56 -7.10 6.38 -2.81
N PHE A 57 -7.88 7.37 -3.23
CA PHE A 57 -8.14 8.57 -2.46
C PHE A 57 -9.21 8.25 -1.40
N GLU A 58 -8.80 7.71 -0.29
CA GLU A 58 -9.68 7.43 0.84
C GLU A 58 -10.24 8.75 1.38
N LYS A 59 -11.53 8.97 1.21
CA LYS A 59 -12.23 10.07 1.91
C LYS A 59 -12.30 9.70 3.38
N ASP A 60 -11.59 10.45 4.20
CA ASP A 60 -11.78 10.46 5.64
C ASP A 60 -13.25 10.74 5.94
N LYS A 61 -14.00 9.69 6.26
CA LYS A 61 -15.38 9.81 6.73
C LYS A 61 -15.34 10.26 8.18
N SER A 62 -15.15 11.54 8.40
CA SER A 62 -15.44 12.15 9.68
C SER A 62 -16.91 11.87 10.04
N PRO A 63 -17.20 11.38 11.25
CA PRO A 63 -18.57 11.06 11.63
C PRO A 63 -19.41 12.34 11.66
N VAL A 64 -20.56 12.28 10.99
CA VAL A 64 -21.61 13.29 11.03
C VAL A 64 -22.03 13.50 12.48
N THR A 65 -21.67 14.63 13.06
CA THR A 65 -22.17 15.09 14.35
C THR A 65 -23.58 15.62 14.18
N THR A 66 -24.55 14.87 14.71
CA THR A 66 -25.87 15.43 15.04
C THR A 66 -25.76 16.30 16.28
N PRO A 67 -26.44 17.45 16.34
CA PRO A 67 -26.36 18.34 17.50
C PRO A 67 -27.29 17.86 18.62
N SER A 68 -26.77 17.65 19.82
CA SER A 68 -27.59 17.53 21.03
C SER A 68 -26.93 18.26 22.20
N THR A 69 -27.60 19.34 22.53
CA THR A 69 -27.77 20.04 23.83
C THR A 69 -26.90 19.71 25.04
N ASN A 70 -26.24 20.79 25.51
CA ASN A 70 -25.95 21.23 26.89
C ASN A 70 -25.96 20.22 28.06
N LYS A 71 -24.80 20.04 28.69
CA LYS A 71 -24.56 20.39 30.11
C LYS A 71 -23.09 20.20 30.49
N LYS A 72 -22.51 21.26 31.07
CA LYS A 72 -21.22 21.26 31.77
C LYS A 72 -21.42 20.64 33.14
N PRO A 73 -20.44 19.86 33.68
CA PRO A 73 -19.65 20.38 34.78
C PRO A 73 -18.14 20.02 34.73
N GLU A 74 -17.38 20.99 35.07
CA GLU A 74 -16.32 21.09 36.11
C GLU A 74 -15.14 20.10 36.14
N SER A 75 -14.00 20.71 36.18
CA SER A 75 -12.62 20.33 36.25
C SER A 75 -12.25 19.28 37.31
N THR A 76 -11.42 18.30 36.92
CA THR A 76 -10.41 17.75 37.82
C THR A 76 -9.12 17.47 37.04
N LYS A 77 -8.06 18.19 37.39
CA LYS A 77 -6.69 17.97 36.97
C LYS A 77 -6.21 16.63 37.51
N LEU A 78 -5.82 15.72 36.63
CA LEU A 78 -4.89 14.66 36.95
C LEU A 78 -3.82 14.61 35.88
N THR A 79 -2.61 14.94 36.27
CA THR A 79 -1.37 14.76 35.56
C THR A 79 -1.09 13.25 35.40
N PRO A 80 -0.75 12.76 34.23
CA PRO A 80 -0.03 11.48 34.12
C PRO A 80 1.45 11.74 33.90
N SER A 81 2.21 11.23 34.83
CA SER A 81 3.64 11.02 34.76
C SER A 81 3.95 9.81 33.87
N SER A 82 5.10 9.92 33.23
CA SER A 82 6.03 8.89 32.77
C SER A 82 5.83 8.20 31.41
N ASN A 83 6.72 8.60 30.52
CA ASN A 83 7.63 7.81 29.67
C ASN A 83 7.20 6.37 29.32
N SER A 84 6.66 6.23 28.12
CA SER A 84 6.99 5.12 27.25
C SER A 84 7.29 5.69 25.84
N ARG A 85 8.56 5.73 25.48
CA ARG A 85 8.99 6.01 24.10
C ARG A 85 8.53 4.86 23.24
N SER A 86 7.37 5.01 22.63
CA SER A 86 7.01 4.26 21.44
C SER A 86 7.93 4.74 20.32
N SER A 87 8.67 3.81 19.73
CA SER A 87 9.46 4.06 18.51
C SER A 87 8.52 4.21 17.32
N GLU A 88 7.88 5.36 17.23
CA GLU A 88 7.25 5.79 15.99
C GLU A 88 8.35 5.97 14.97
N ILE A 89 8.24 5.30 13.81
CA ILE A 89 8.94 5.75 12.62
C ILE A 89 8.24 7.07 12.26
N PRO A 90 8.87 8.23 12.46
CA PRO A 90 8.17 9.49 12.22
C PRO A 90 7.95 9.59 10.72
N VAL A 91 6.73 9.38 10.26
CA VAL A 91 6.27 9.97 9.02
C VAL A 91 6.16 11.46 9.32
N SER A 92 7.30 12.14 9.31
CA SER A 92 7.33 13.58 9.45
C SER A 92 6.56 14.15 8.26
N ASN A 93 5.50 14.91 8.54
CA ASN A 93 4.88 15.85 7.63
C ASN A 93 5.91 16.96 7.35
N LEU A 94 6.98 16.61 6.68
CA LEU A 94 7.89 17.55 6.07
C LEU A 94 7.24 17.98 4.78
N ASP A 95 6.94 19.26 4.71
CA ASP A 95 6.72 19.99 3.47
C ASP A 95 8.06 19.96 2.70
N VAL A 96 8.32 18.80 2.10
CA VAL A 96 9.59 18.48 1.44
C VAL A 96 9.63 19.33 0.19
N GLY A 97 10.55 20.30 0.15
CA GLY A 97 10.71 21.21 -0.97
C GLY A 97 10.86 20.45 -2.31
N ILE A 98 10.53 21.10 -3.42
CA ILE A 98 10.63 20.54 -4.77
C ILE A 98 12.04 19.99 -5.04
N THR A 99 13.07 20.61 -4.51
CA THR A 99 14.48 20.17 -4.61
C THR A 99 14.71 18.78 -4.00
N ASP A 100 14.12 18.51 -2.84
CA ASP A 100 14.28 17.22 -2.15
C ASP A 100 13.46 16.11 -2.83
N ARG A 101 12.30 16.48 -3.41
CA ARG A 101 11.49 15.55 -4.22
C ARG A 101 12.24 15.13 -5.48
N ILE A 102 12.87 16.08 -6.17
CA ILE A 102 13.70 15.81 -7.34
C ILE A 102 14.96 15.04 -6.94
N GLY A 103 15.60 15.40 -5.82
CA GLY A 103 16.77 14.70 -5.28
C GLY A 103 16.50 13.21 -5.06
N ARG A 104 15.34 12.84 -4.51
CA ARG A 104 14.95 11.43 -4.32
C ARG A 104 14.85 10.63 -5.60
N ILE A 105 14.49 11.27 -6.71
CA ILE A 105 14.46 10.58 -8.02
C ILE A 105 15.87 10.18 -8.46
N PHE A 106 16.88 10.97 -8.13
CA PHE A 106 18.28 10.71 -8.55
C PHE A 106 19.07 9.87 -7.55
N SER A 107 18.62 9.77 -6.29
CA SER A 107 19.31 9.03 -5.21
C SER A 107 18.34 8.15 -4.42
N ILE A 108 17.50 7.37 -5.13
CA ILE A 108 16.50 6.51 -4.49
C ILE A 108 17.12 5.46 -3.55
N GLU A 109 18.29 4.92 -3.91
CA GLU A 109 19.01 3.96 -3.07
C GLU A 109 19.42 4.55 -1.73
N ASP A 110 20.01 5.74 -1.75
CA ASP A 110 20.44 6.43 -0.52
C ASP A 110 19.23 6.78 0.34
N ALA A 111 18.15 7.26 -0.28
CA ALA A 111 16.93 7.60 0.41
C ALA A 111 16.27 6.39 1.09
N VAL A 112 16.26 5.24 0.44
CA VAL A 112 15.77 3.98 1.01
C VAL A 112 16.68 3.51 2.13
N ASN A 113 17.98 3.47 1.91
CA ASN A 113 18.96 3.02 2.89
C ASN A 113 18.90 3.85 4.17
N GLU A 114 18.76 5.17 4.06
CA GLU A 114 18.61 6.04 5.23
C GLU A 114 17.31 5.77 6.01
N ARG A 115 16.21 5.46 5.31
CA ARG A 115 14.92 5.13 5.93
C ARG A 115 14.96 3.81 6.69
N VAL A 116 15.63 2.80 6.16
CA VAL A 116 15.65 1.46 6.76
C VAL A 116 16.75 1.27 7.80
N LYS A 117 17.80 2.09 7.77
CA LYS A 117 18.95 2.02 8.68
C LYS A 117 18.58 1.99 10.16
N ASN A 118 17.51 2.69 10.52
CA ASN A 118 17.06 2.83 11.88
C ASN A 118 15.82 1.98 12.23
N ILE A 119 15.43 1.02 11.37
CA ILE A 119 14.35 0.11 11.68
C ILE A 119 14.85 -0.89 12.73
N PRO A 120 14.29 -0.87 13.95
CA PRO A 120 14.62 -1.88 14.95
C PRO A 120 14.11 -3.25 14.46
N HIS A 121 14.92 -4.30 14.69
CA HIS A 121 14.53 -5.67 14.32
C HIS A 121 14.17 -5.84 12.82
N TYR A 122 15.00 -5.28 11.94
CA TYR A 122 14.87 -5.52 10.51
C TYR A 122 15.03 -7.02 10.20
N VAL A 123 14.06 -7.62 9.53
CA VAL A 123 14.03 -9.04 9.20
C VAL A 123 14.45 -9.23 7.75
N SER A 124 15.40 -10.12 7.49
CA SER A 124 15.76 -10.50 6.12
C SER A 124 14.64 -11.31 5.46
N LEU A 125 14.55 -11.28 4.14
CA LEU A 125 13.53 -12.04 3.43
C LEU A 125 13.65 -13.56 3.68
N GLU A 126 14.86 -14.04 3.90
CA GLU A 126 15.17 -15.45 4.20
C GLU A 126 14.61 -15.90 5.55
N ASP A 127 14.49 -14.95 6.51
CA ASP A 127 13.92 -15.18 7.83
C ASP A 127 12.39 -14.97 7.86
N MET A 128 11.77 -14.72 6.71
CA MET A 128 10.31 -14.63 6.56
C MET A 128 9.79 -15.89 5.87
N PRO A 129 8.72 -16.52 6.40
CA PRO A 129 8.18 -17.73 5.79
C PRO A 129 7.67 -17.44 4.38
N ARG A 130 7.85 -18.38 3.49
CA ARG A 130 7.39 -18.26 2.10
C ARG A 130 5.88 -18.03 2.01
N SER A 131 5.11 -18.61 2.95
CA SER A 131 3.67 -18.39 3.06
C SER A 131 3.29 -16.93 3.22
N LEU A 132 4.03 -16.16 4.02
CA LEU A 132 3.79 -14.73 4.22
C LEU A 132 4.07 -13.93 2.92
N GLN A 133 5.20 -14.20 2.27
CA GLN A 133 5.57 -13.55 1.01
C GLN A 133 4.50 -13.82 -0.06
N GLN A 134 4.07 -15.08 -0.19
CA GLN A 134 3.04 -15.50 -1.13
C GLN A 134 1.66 -14.93 -0.79
N ALA A 135 1.31 -14.81 0.50
CA ALA A 135 0.04 -14.25 0.94
C ALA A 135 -0.08 -12.76 0.55
N ILE A 136 0.98 -11.97 0.80
CA ILE A 136 1.04 -10.56 0.39
C ILE A 136 0.92 -10.43 -1.12
N ILE A 137 1.69 -11.21 -1.89
CA ILE A 137 1.65 -11.18 -3.35
C ILE A 137 0.26 -11.57 -3.87
N ALA A 138 -0.35 -12.60 -3.28
CA ALA A 138 -1.65 -13.09 -3.71
C ALA A 138 -2.78 -12.08 -3.52
N VAL A 139 -2.73 -11.27 -2.46
CA VAL A 139 -3.83 -10.36 -2.12
C VAL A 139 -3.60 -8.92 -2.58
N GLU A 140 -2.34 -8.46 -2.60
CA GLU A 140 -2.02 -7.08 -2.96
C GLU A 140 -1.60 -6.93 -4.42
N ASP A 141 -0.85 -7.90 -4.96
CA ASP A 141 -0.22 -7.74 -6.27
C ASP A 141 0.13 -9.09 -6.90
N THR A 142 -0.86 -9.82 -7.40
CA THR A 142 -0.68 -11.16 -7.96
C THR A 142 0.33 -11.25 -9.10
N ARG A 143 0.65 -10.12 -9.74
CA ARG A 143 1.59 -10.03 -10.85
C ARG A 143 2.89 -9.36 -10.49
N PHE A 144 3.19 -9.23 -9.20
CA PHE A 144 4.35 -8.51 -8.66
C PHE A 144 5.66 -8.77 -9.42
N TYR A 145 5.97 -10.02 -9.69
CA TYR A 145 7.19 -10.41 -10.43
C TYR A 145 7.13 -10.15 -11.94
N SER A 146 5.98 -9.71 -12.48
CA SER A 146 5.76 -9.59 -13.92
C SER A 146 5.71 -8.16 -14.45
N HIS A 147 5.79 -7.16 -13.58
CA HIS A 147 5.77 -5.74 -13.96
C HIS A 147 6.95 -4.98 -13.36
N SER A 148 7.12 -3.71 -13.74
CA SER A 148 8.23 -2.84 -13.31
C SER A 148 7.70 -1.56 -12.65
N GLY A 149 7.18 -1.68 -11.43
CA GLY A 149 6.70 -0.57 -10.59
C GLY A 149 5.20 -0.30 -10.71
N PHE A 150 4.56 -0.59 -11.84
CA PHE A 150 3.12 -0.49 -12.03
C PHE A 150 2.60 -1.61 -12.93
N ASP A 151 1.36 -2.04 -12.71
CA ASP A 151 0.73 -3.13 -13.47
C ASP A 151 -0.43 -2.63 -14.34
N MET A 152 -0.16 -2.33 -15.62
CA MET A 152 -1.20 -1.92 -16.58
C MET A 152 -2.30 -2.98 -16.76
N THR A 153 -1.92 -4.26 -16.72
CA THR A 153 -2.90 -5.35 -16.84
C THR A 153 -3.77 -5.46 -15.59
N GLY A 154 -3.17 -5.29 -14.41
CA GLY A 154 -3.88 -5.22 -13.13
C GLY A 154 -4.86 -4.05 -13.09
N ILE A 155 -4.42 -2.87 -13.54
CA ILE A 155 -5.28 -1.67 -13.65
C ILE A 155 -6.47 -1.94 -14.57
N ALA A 156 -6.24 -2.51 -15.76
CA ALA A 156 -7.32 -2.82 -16.69
C ALA A 156 -8.29 -3.87 -16.12
N ARG A 157 -7.79 -4.90 -15.45
CA ARG A 157 -8.62 -5.92 -14.79
C ARG A 157 -9.46 -5.32 -13.67
N ALA A 158 -8.83 -4.56 -12.77
CA ALA A 158 -9.53 -3.90 -11.66
C ALA A 158 -10.62 -2.93 -12.17
N ALA A 159 -10.34 -2.19 -13.26
CA ALA A 159 -11.33 -1.31 -13.87
C ALA A 159 -12.56 -2.09 -14.37
N VAL A 160 -12.37 -3.24 -15.01
CA VAL A 160 -13.49 -4.09 -15.48
C VAL A 160 -14.26 -4.67 -14.30
N ALA A 161 -13.57 -5.25 -13.31
CA ALA A 161 -14.21 -5.82 -12.13
C ALA A 161 -15.06 -4.79 -11.37
N ASN A 162 -14.49 -3.61 -11.11
CA ASN A 162 -15.19 -2.52 -10.42
C ASN A 162 -16.39 -1.97 -11.23
N MET A 163 -16.29 -1.96 -12.56
CA MET A 163 -17.42 -1.58 -13.43
C MET A 163 -18.55 -2.62 -13.39
N GLU A 164 -18.22 -3.91 -13.35
CA GLU A 164 -19.20 -4.99 -13.27
C GLU A 164 -19.88 -5.05 -11.89
N ALA A 165 -19.12 -4.82 -10.82
CA ALA A 165 -19.63 -4.80 -9.45
C ALA A 165 -20.44 -3.52 -9.15
N GLY A 166 -20.20 -2.42 -9.85
CA GLY A 166 -20.79 -1.10 -9.57
C GLY A 166 -20.23 -0.41 -8.32
N GLU A 167 -19.19 -1.00 -7.73
CA GLU A 167 -18.45 -0.49 -6.58
C GLU A 167 -16.96 -0.87 -6.68
N ILE A 168 -16.12 -0.32 -5.79
CA ILE A 168 -14.69 -0.63 -5.82
C ILE A 168 -14.42 -1.90 -5.04
N GLU A 169 -14.21 -2.99 -5.76
CA GLU A 169 -13.86 -4.29 -5.20
C GLU A 169 -12.35 -4.58 -5.27
N GLU A 170 -11.67 -4.12 -6.33
CA GLU A 170 -10.25 -4.38 -6.55
C GLU A 170 -9.43 -3.09 -6.60
N GLY A 171 -8.34 -3.03 -5.80
CA GLY A 171 -7.32 -2.01 -5.89
C GLY A 171 -6.37 -2.25 -7.07
N ALA A 172 -5.83 -1.18 -7.62
CA ALA A 172 -4.91 -1.23 -8.76
C ALA A 172 -3.46 -0.83 -8.41
N SER A 173 -3.18 -0.50 -7.15
CA SER A 173 -1.84 -0.10 -6.70
C SER A 173 -0.96 -1.33 -6.45
N THR A 174 0.28 -1.30 -6.95
CA THR A 174 1.25 -2.38 -6.75
C THR A 174 1.91 -2.31 -5.37
N ILE A 175 2.53 -3.42 -4.93
CA ILE A 175 3.36 -3.47 -3.70
C ILE A 175 4.44 -2.37 -3.75
N THR A 176 5.09 -2.16 -4.90
CA THR A 176 6.12 -1.13 -5.07
C THR A 176 5.57 0.28 -4.89
N GLN A 177 4.38 0.57 -5.42
CA GLN A 177 3.70 1.85 -5.23
C GLN A 177 3.31 2.09 -3.77
N GLN A 178 2.79 1.06 -3.10
CA GLN A 178 2.46 1.12 -1.68
C GLN A 178 3.71 1.35 -0.82
N LEU A 179 4.84 0.70 -1.13
CA LEU A 179 6.11 0.92 -0.45
C LEU A 179 6.55 2.38 -0.59
N ILE A 180 6.56 2.92 -1.80
CA ILE A 180 6.92 4.34 -2.05
C ILE A 180 5.99 5.29 -1.29
N LYS A 181 4.68 5.05 -1.36
CA LYS A 181 3.69 5.84 -0.61
C LYS A 181 4.03 5.86 0.88
N ASN A 182 4.26 4.71 1.48
CA ASN A 182 4.50 4.59 2.91
C ASN A 182 5.85 5.18 3.36
N MET A 183 6.88 5.09 2.51
CA MET A 183 8.21 5.59 2.86
C MET A 183 8.39 7.09 2.63
N PHE A 184 7.80 7.65 1.57
CA PHE A 184 8.25 8.95 1.05
C PHE A 184 7.14 9.97 0.82
N LEU A 185 5.86 9.57 0.77
CA LEU A 185 4.80 10.46 0.36
C LEU A 185 3.89 10.83 1.54
N SER A 186 3.29 12.01 1.45
CA SER A 186 2.29 12.45 2.42
C SER A 186 1.00 11.64 2.29
N SER A 187 0.21 11.61 3.35
CA SER A 187 -1.11 10.97 3.37
C SER A 187 -2.17 11.72 2.54
N GLU A 188 -1.93 13.01 2.22
CA GLU A 188 -2.88 13.80 1.44
C GLU A 188 -2.97 13.33 -0.01
N PRO A 189 -4.17 12.92 -0.46
CA PRO A 189 -4.35 12.46 -1.82
C PRO A 189 -4.29 13.63 -2.81
N SER A 190 -3.46 13.49 -3.87
CA SER A 190 -3.40 14.43 -4.99
C SER A 190 -2.89 13.74 -6.26
N PHE A 191 -3.25 14.29 -7.42
CA PHE A 191 -2.72 13.79 -8.69
C PHE A 191 -1.21 13.93 -8.80
N THR A 192 -0.64 15.02 -8.28
CA THR A 192 0.80 15.23 -8.26
C THR A 192 1.52 14.18 -7.41
N ARG A 193 0.96 13.85 -6.24
CA ARG A 193 1.46 12.79 -5.37
C ARG A 193 1.40 11.42 -6.07
N LYS A 194 0.28 11.11 -6.77
CA LYS A 194 0.15 9.83 -7.49
C LYS A 194 1.13 9.73 -8.67
N ALA A 195 1.37 10.83 -9.37
CA ALA A 195 2.39 10.86 -10.42
C ALA A 195 3.81 10.66 -9.86
N GLU A 196 4.13 11.30 -8.73
CA GLU A 196 5.41 11.10 -8.03
C GLU A 196 5.58 9.66 -7.56
N GLU A 197 4.54 9.06 -6.96
CA GLU A 197 4.51 7.66 -6.56
C GLU A 197 4.87 6.73 -7.73
N LEU A 198 4.26 6.95 -8.90
CA LEU A 198 4.51 6.15 -10.08
C LEU A 198 5.97 6.27 -10.57
N VAL A 199 6.49 7.50 -10.65
CA VAL A 199 7.87 7.75 -11.08
C VAL A 199 8.87 7.12 -10.11
N LEU A 200 8.67 7.28 -8.80
CA LEU A 200 9.54 6.71 -7.78
C LEU A 200 9.43 5.18 -7.74
N ALA A 201 8.24 4.59 -7.94
CA ALA A 201 8.06 3.14 -8.00
C ALA A 201 8.81 2.53 -9.19
N MET A 202 8.73 3.12 -10.37
CA MET A 202 9.51 2.67 -11.53
C MET A 202 11.03 2.84 -11.31
N ASN A 203 11.43 3.90 -10.63
CA ASN A 203 12.83 4.13 -10.30
C ASN A 203 13.34 3.13 -9.27
N LEU A 204 12.54 2.83 -8.24
CA LEU A 204 12.88 1.84 -7.22
C LEU A 204 13.16 0.47 -7.86
N GLU A 205 12.31 0.03 -8.79
CA GLU A 205 12.47 -1.27 -9.47
C GLU A 205 13.65 -1.35 -10.44
N ARG A 206 14.26 -0.22 -10.78
CA ARG A 206 15.52 -0.20 -11.54
C ARG A 206 16.75 -0.45 -10.68
N HIS A 207 16.64 -0.15 -9.36
CA HIS A 207 17.76 -0.18 -8.43
C HIS A 207 17.67 -1.36 -7.45
N PHE A 208 16.49 -1.86 -7.17
CA PHE A 208 16.26 -2.95 -6.23
C PHE A 208 15.60 -4.15 -6.90
N SER A 209 16.02 -5.35 -6.52
CA SER A 209 15.34 -6.59 -6.94
C SER A 209 13.93 -6.67 -6.34
N LYS A 210 13.07 -7.46 -6.97
CA LYS A 210 11.73 -7.75 -6.46
C LYS A 210 11.75 -8.31 -5.03
N ASP A 211 12.69 -9.20 -4.75
CA ASP A 211 12.87 -9.79 -3.43
C ASP A 211 13.26 -8.72 -2.40
N LYS A 212 14.12 -7.78 -2.76
CA LYS A 212 14.46 -6.66 -1.88
C LYS A 212 13.28 -5.71 -1.66
N ILE A 213 12.45 -5.49 -2.67
CA ILE A 213 11.26 -4.63 -2.57
C ILE A 213 10.22 -5.25 -1.62
N ILE A 214 9.94 -6.55 -1.71
CA ILE A 214 9.00 -7.21 -0.78
C ILE A 214 9.57 -7.27 0.64
N GLU A 215 10.88 -7.45 0.79
CA GLU A 215 11.57 -7.37 2.09
C GLU A 215 11.39 -5.98 2.72
N LEU A 216 11.68 -4.92 1.96
CA LEU A 216 11.48 -3.53 2.41
C LEU A 216 10.02 -3.25 2.77
N TYR A 217 9.09 -3.72 1.94
CA TYR A 217 7.66 -3.57 2.16
C TYR A 217 7.24 -4.17 3.50
N LEU A 218 7.55 -5.45 3.73
CA LEU A 218 7.18 -6.16 4.94
C LEU A 218 7.83 -5.56 6.21
N ASN A 219 9.01 -4.95 6.10
CA ASN A 219 9.67 -4.30 7.22
C ASN A 219 9.15 -2.88 7.52
N THR A 220 8.38 -2.26 6.62
CA THR A 220 8.01 -0.84 6.74
C THR A 220 6.53 -0.58 6.86
N ILE A 221 5.67 -1.47 6.37
CA ILE A 221 4.23 -1.21 6.34
C ILE A 221 3.59 -1.26 7.72
N TYR A 222 2.45 -0.59 7.83
CA TYR A 222 1.62 -0.58 9.01
C TYR A 222 0.66 -1.76 9.01
N PHE A 223 0.69 -2.57 10.06
CA PHE A 223 -0.17 -3.74 10.26
C PHE A 223 -1.33 -3.51 11.24
N GLY A 224 -1.64 -2.28 11.62
CA GLY A 224 -2.66 -1.97 12.62
C GLY A 224 -2.14 -2.07 14.06
N SER A 225 -2.95 -1.66 15.03
CA SER A 225 -2.63 -1.71 16.47
C SER A 225 -1.24 -1.16 16.84
N ASN A 226 -0.78 -0.15 16.11
CA ASN A 226 0.53 0.49 16.27
C ASN A 226 1.74 -0.41 15.93
N PHE A 227 1.53 -1.47 15.12
CA PHE A 227 2.61 -2.34 14.66
C PHE A 227 3.07 -1.94 13.27
N TYR A 228 4.29 -1.44 13.17
CA TYR A 228 5.01 -1.17 11.93
C TYR A 228 6.07 -2.24 11.70
N GLY A 229 6.10 -2.82 10.51
CA GLY A 229 7.00 -3.91 10.13
C GLY A 229 6.60 -5.27 10.68
N ILE A 230 7.04 -6.29 9.96
CA ILE A 230 6.64 -7.69 10.19
C ILE A 230 7.08 -8.22 11.56
N TYR A 231 8.26 -7.82 12.05
CA TYR A 231 8.71 -8.25 13.36
C TYR A 231 7.74 -7.82 14.47
N ASN A 232 7.40 -6.53 14.50
CA ASN A 232 6.49 -5.99 15.50
C ASN A 232 5.07 -6.57 15.36
N ALA A 233 4.61 -6.81 14.13
CA ALA A 233 3.30 -7.40 13.89
C ALA A 233 3.25 -8.87 14.35
N SER A 234 4.26 -9.67 14.02
CA SER A 234 4.37 -11.08 14.43
C SER A 234 4.43 -11.22 15.96
N GLN A 235 5.33 -10.48 16.58
CA GLN A 235 5.46 -10.46 18.04
C GLN A 235 4.21 -9.89 18.71
N GLY A 236 3.69 -8.79 18.18
CA GLY A 236 2.56 -8.11 18.78
C GLY A 236 1.26 -8.90 18.72
N TYR A 237 0.96 -9.55 17.60
CA TYR A 237 -0.27 -10.31 17.44
C TYR A 237 -0.16 -11.76 17.93
N PHE A 238 0.98 -12.43 17.71
CA PHE A 238 1.09 -13.87 17.94
C PHE A 238 2.18 -14.25 18.95
N GLY A 239 3.04 -13.32 19.37
CA GLY A 239 4.16 -13.60 20.29
C GLY A 239 5.22 -14.52 19.66
N LYS A 240 5.37 -14.48 18.32
CA LYS A 240 6.26 -15.36 17.55
C LYS A 240 7.26 -14.56 16.72
N GLU A 241 8.41 -15.18 16.44
CA GLU A 241 9.31 -14.70 15.41
C GLU A 241 8.65 -14.84 14.02
N PRO A 242 8.92 -13.92 13.07
CA PRO A 242 8.32 -13.99 11.74
C PRO A 242 8.50 -15.35 11.04
N LYS A 243 9.65 -15.98 11.19
CA LYS A 243 9.96 -17.30 10.59
C LYS A 243 9.05 -18.43 11.09
N ASP A 244 8.44 -18.27 12.27
CA ASP A 244 7.61 -19.29 12.93
C ASP A 244 6.11 -19.12 12.65
N LEU A 245 5.74 -18.14 11.79
CA LEU A 245 4.36 -17.91 11.39
C LEU A 245 3.82 -19.07 10.56
N THR A 246 2.64 -19.53 10.90
CA THR A 246 1.89 -20.51 10.12
C THR A 246 1.31 -19.91 8.83
N ILE A 247 0.72 -20.74 7.97
CA ILE A 247 0.01 -20.27 6.77
C ILE A 247 -1.19 -19.38 7.17
N GLY A 248 -1.94 -19.80 8.20
CA GLY A 248 -3.09 -19.05 8.69
C GLY A 248 -2.70 -17.69 9.27
N GLU A 249 -1.67 -17.65 10.12
CA GLU A 249 -1.14 -16.39 10.68
C GLU A 249 -0.55 -15.48 9.59
N SER A 250 0.19 -16.04 8.65
CA SER A 250 0.71 -15.33 7.46
C SER A 250 -0.42 -14.70 6.64
N ALA A 251 -1.50 -15.45 6.40
CA ALA A 251 -2.66 -14.96 5.67
C ALA A 251 -3.42 -13.88 6.45
N MET A 252 -3.50 -13.99 7.79
CA MET A 252 -4.09 -12.94 8.62
C MET A 252 -3.30 -11.64 8.51
N LEU A 253 -1.98 -11.68 8.72
CA LEU A 253 -1.12 -10.49 8.60
C LEU A 253 -1.20 -9.89 7.19
N ALA A 254 -1.17 -10.70 6.14
CA ALA A 254 -1.25 -10.22 4.77
C ALA A 254 -2.59 -9.52 4.44
N GLY A 255 -3.63 -9.79 5.19
CA GLY A 255 -4.93 -9.12 5.04
C GLY A 255 -5.01 -7.73 5.64
N LEU A 256 -4.10 -7.37 6.56
CA LEU A 256 -4.19 -6.14 7.35
C LEU A 256 -3.87 -4.85 6.56
N PRO A 257 -2.86 -4.80 5.67
CA PRO A 257 -2.44 -3.56 5.02
C PRO A 257 -3.53 -2.84 4.21
N ASN A 258 -4.54 -3.56 3.74
CA ASN A 258 -5.68 -2.99 3.02
C ASN A 258 -6.48 -1.98 3.85
N ALA A 259 -6.75 -2.30 5.13
CA ALA A 259 -7.39 -1.40 6.10
C ALA A 259 -6.94 -1.74 7.52
N PRO A 260 -5.69 -1.35 7.91
CA PRO A 260 -5.05 -1.86 9.11
C PRO A 260 -5.79 -1.57 10.43
N SER A 261 -6.43 -0.41 10.51
CA SER A 261 -7.22 -0.03 11.67
C SER A 261 -8.54 -0.79 11.79
N LEU A 262 -9.09 -1.23 10.65
CA LEU A 262 -10.35 -1.97 10.58
C LEU A 262 -10.14 -3.47 10.78
N TYR A 263 -9.13 -4.03 10.10
CA TYR A 263 -8.85 -5.48 10.10
C TYR A 263 -7.93 -5.94 11.23
N SER A 264 -7.48 -5.04 12.11
CA SER A 264 -6.68 -5.47 13.27
C SER A 264 -7.45 -6.49 14.13
N PRO A 265 -6.90 -7.68 14.40
CA PRO A 265 -7.56 -8.69 15.23
C PRO A 265 -7.76 -8.26 16.68
N TYR A 266 -7.08 -7.21 17.12
CA TYR A 266 -7.29 -6.57 18.42
C TYR A 266 -8.47 -5.57 18.42
N VAL A 267 -8.96 -5.17 17.24
CA VAL A 267 -10.14 -4.31 17.11
C VAL A 267 -11.38 -5.15 16.82
N ASP A 268 -11.30 -6.02 15.82
CA ASP A 268 -12.38 -6.94 15.46
C ASP A 268 -11.80 -8.27 14.91
N PHE A 269 -11.73 -9.26 15.78
CA PHE A 269 -11.21 -10.57 15.43
C PHE A 269 -12.02 -11.27 14.33
N MET A 270 -13.35 -11.12 14.35
CA MET A 270 -14.20 -11.76 13.36
C MET A 270 -14.01 -11.15 11.98
N LEU A 271 -13.82 -9.85 11.91
CA LEU A 271 -13.55 -9.16 10.66
C LEU A 271 -12.14 -9.50 10.13
N ALA A 272 -11.15 -9.57 11.03
CA ALA A 272 -9.80 -10.06 10.70
C ALA A 272 -9.85 -11.49 10.14
N LYS A 273 -10.63 -12.39 10.78
CA LYS A 273 -10.80 -13.78 10.31
C LYS A 273 -11.48 -13.83 8.93
N LYS A 274 -12.50 -13.02 8.69
CA LYS A 274 -13.11 -12.91 7.36
C LYS A 274 -12.08 -12.46 6.30
N ARG A 275 -11.28 -11.46 6.63
CA ARG A 275 -10.23 -10.99 5.71
C ARG A 275 -9.15 -12.03 5.48
N GLN A 276 -8.74 -12.79 6.52
CA GLN A 276 -7.83 -13.94 6.40
C GLN A 276 -8.35 -14.97 5.37
N LEU A 277 -9.64 -15.31 5.42
CA LEU A 277 -10.25 -16.26 4.47
C LEU A 277 -10.13 -15.76 3.02
N VAL A 278 -10.33 -14.46 2.78
CA VAL A 278 -10.14 -13.85 1.46
C VAL A 278 -8.69 -14.01 0.98
N VAL A 279 -7.71 -13.84 1.88
CA VAL A 279 -6.28 -14.03 1.56
C VAL A 279 -5.97 -15.49 1.24
N ILE A 280 -6.47 -16.44 2.04
CA ILE A 280 -6.29 -17.88 1.80
C ILE A 280 -6.85 -18.26 0.43
N ASP A 281 -8.04 -17.76 0.07
CA ASP A 281 -8.64 -17.98 -1.22
C ASP A 281 -7.82 -17.35 -2.36
N ALA A 282 -7.22 -16.19 -2.15
CA ALA A 282 -6.32 -15.57 -3.12
C ALA A 282 -5.03 -16.40 -3.31
N MET A 283 -4.43 -16.90 -2.23
CA MET A 283 -3.26 -17.79 -2.29
C MET A 283 -3.55 -19.08 -3.06
N LYS A 284 -4.72 -19.67 -2.82
CA LYS A 284 -5.17 -20.85 -3.55
C LYS A 284 -5.38 -20.56 -5.05
N ARG A 285 -6.09 -19.45 -5.39
CA ARG A 285 -6.27 -19.04 -6.79
C ARG A 285 -4.96 -18.76 -7.53
N ALA A 286 -3.96 -18.26 -6.80
CA ALA A 286 -2.61 -18.02 -7.33
C ALA A 286 -1.76 -19.31 -7.41
N ASN A 287 -2.28 -20.48 -7.02
CA ASN A 287 -1.56 -21.74 -6.90
C ASN A 287 -0.33 -21.68 -5.97
N PHE A 288 -0.35 -20.83 -4.96
CA PHE A 288 0.70 -20.76 -3.95
C PHE A 288 0.56 -21.81 -2.87
N ILE A 289 -0.67 -22.22 -2.61
CA ILE A 289 -1.00 -23.31 -1.68
C ILE A 289 -1.98 -24.29 -2.35
N SER A 290 -1.90 -25.54 -1.94
CA SER A 290 -2.84 -26.60 -2.34
C SER A 290 -4.20 -26.44 -1.64
N GLU A 291 -5.23 -27.14 -2.15
CA GLU A 291 -6.55 -27.19 -1.49
C GLU A 291 -6.44 -27.66 -0.04
N ARG A 292 -5.65 -28.70 0.22
CA ARG A 292 -5.45 -29.25 1.57
C ARG A 292 -4.80 -28.22 2.52
N GLU A 293 -3.81 -27.48 2.05
CA GLU A 293 -3.18 -26.42 2.86
C GLU A 293 -4.16 -25.28 3.11
N ALA A 294 -4.96 -24.91 2.13
CA ALA A 294 -6.00 -23.89 2.29
C ALA A 294 -7.05 -24.32 3.32
N GLU A 295 -7.55 -25.59 3.25
CA GLU A 295 -8.49 -26.13 4.24
C GLU A 295 -7.90 -26.10 5.65
N ASN A 296 -6.66 -26.57 5.81
CA ASN A 296 -5.98 -26.57 7.10
C ASN A 296 -5.85 -25.14 7.65
N ALA A 297 -5.45 -24.18 6.83
CA ALA A 297 -5.31 -22.77 7.25
C ALA A 297 -6.66 -22.11 7.60
N ARG A 298 -7.77 -22.50 6.97
CA ARG A 298 -9.13 -22.00 7.29
C ARG A 298 -9.59 -22.43 8.68
N ILE A 299 -9.33 -23.70 9.04
CA ILE A 299 -9.76 -24.28 10.33
C ILE A 299 -8.74 -24.07 11.46
N GLU A 300 -7.57 -23.56 11.13
CA GLU A 300 -6.52 -23.28 12.10
C GLU A 300 -7.02 -22.31 13.18
N GLU A 301 -6.82 -22.68 14.44
CA GLU A 301 -7.06 -21.80 15.56
C GLU A 301 -5.99 -20.73 15.64
N ILE A 302 -6.39 -19.47 15.55
CA ILE A 302 -5.49 -18.32 15.66
C ILE A 302 -5.46 -17.86 17.11
N ILE A 303 -4.31 -18.01 17.76
CA ILE A 303 -4.09 -17.63 19.15
C ILE A 303 -3.39 -16.28 19.19
N LEU A 304 -4.03 -15.26 19.76
CA LEU A 304 -3.45 -13.94 19.92
C LEU A 304 -2.58 -13.88 21.18
N ALA A 305 -1.49 -13.12 21.12
CA ALA A 305 -0.53 -12.95 22.22
C ALA A 305 -1.13 -12.24 23.44
N LYS A 306 -2.14 -11.36 23.20
CA LYS A 306 -2.89 -10.70 24.29
C LYS A 306 -4.27 -11.34 24.38
N ASN A 307 -4.57 -11.91 25.53
CA ASN A 307 -5.96 -12.26 25.90
C ASN A 307 -6.63 -10.98 26.40
N PHE A 308 -7.70 -10.56 25.77
CA PHE A 308 -8.57 -9.48 26.22
C PHE A 308 -9.59 -9.99 27.22
#